data_0cc5eca15b40c7cd69133847ec88604a
#
_entry.id   0cc5eca15b40c7cd69133847ec88604a
#
_cell.length_a   1.000
_cell.length_b   1.000
_cell.length_c   1.000
_cell.angle_alpha   90.00
_cell.angle_beta   90.00
_cell.angle_gamma   90.00
#
_symmetry.space_group_name_H-M   'P 1'
#
loop_
_entity.id
_entity.type
_entity.pdbx_description
1 polymer ?
#
loop_
_entity_poly.entity_id
_entity_poly.type
_entity_poly.pdbx_seq_one_letter_code
_entity_poly.pdbx_strand_id
1 'polypeptide(L)'
;MKIILSPAKKMKVDTDSIDTMSSPVFLEKAEEILGWMQGRTEEELKKLWKCNDKIMTENIERIKTMNFQEQLTPAVLAYEGIAYQYMAPAVFEDGHFDYVQEHLRILSAFYGVLKPMDGITPYRFEMQAKAAIGDSTNLYDFWGDNLYREVIDDSRIIINLASKEYSKCIEKYLTPDDRYITISFCEQSGGRLITKGTYAKMARGEMVRYMAENHIENPDDIKEFDHLGYVFRDDISSDREYIFERKTVK
;
A
#
# COMPACT_ATOMS: atom_id res chain seq x y z
N MET A 1 -12.60 4.59 -10.46
CA MET A 1 -11.82 5.20 -9.35
C MET A 1 -10.89 4.17 -8.77
N LYS A 2 -9.64 4.51 -8.50
CA LYS A 2 -8.68 3.60 -7.84
C LYS A 2 -8.22 4.17 -6.49
N ILE A 3 -7.96 3.27 -5.56
CA ILE A 3 -7.49 3.59 -4.20
C ILE A 3 -6.06 3.07 -4.09
N ILE A 4 -5.10 3.90 -3.72
CA ILE A 4 -3.73 3.44 -3.48
C ILE A 4 -3.42 3.35 -1.99
N LEU A 5 -2.77 2.24 -1.59
CA LEU A 5 -2.39 1.97 -0.20
C LEU A 5 -0.92 1.52 -0.14
N SER A 6 -0.25 1.82 0.96
CA SER A 6 1.10 1.31 1.23
C SER A 6 1.08 -0.15 1.69
N PRO A 7 2.13 -0.92 1.42
CA PRO A 7 2.31 -2.27 1.97
C PRO A 7 2.64 -2.20 3.46
N ALA A 8 2.80 -3.36 4.08
CA ALA A 8 3.38 -3.48 5.43
C ALA A 8 4.75 -4.15 5.38
N LYS A 9 5.58 -3.83 6.38
CA LYS A 9 6.92 -4.45 6.50
C LYS A 9 6.87 -5.90 6.95
N LYS A 10 5.87 -6.27 7.77
CA LYS A 10 5.63 -7.62 8.24
C LYS A 10 4.65 -8.30 7.32
N MET A 11 4.94 -9.56 7.01
CA MET A 11 4.12 -10.39 6.15
C MET A 11 3.99 -11.80 6.73
N LYS A 12 2.89 -12.46 6.43
CA LYS A 12 2.63 -13.87 6.75
C LYS A 12 2.41 -14.69 5.48
N VAL A 13 2.50 -15.99 5.62
CA VAL A 13 1.99 -16.98 4.65
C VAL A 13 0.62 -17.43 5.15
N ASP A 14 -0.35 -17.44 4.25
CA ASP A 14 -1.73 -17.89 4.49
C ASP A 14 -2.26 -18.49 3.19
N THR A 15 -2.00 -19.78 3.03
CA THR A 15 -2.35 -20.55 1.82
C THR A 15 -3.70 -21.24 1.91
N ASP A 16 -4.35 -21.20 3.09
CA ASP A 16 -5.50 -22.04 3.39
C ASP A 16 -6.80 -21.23 3.53
N SER A 17 -6.72 -19.91 3.73
CA SER A 17 -7.90 -19.09 4.02
C SER A 17 -8.72 -18.77 2.76
N ILE A 18 -8.09 -18.30 1.71
CA ILE A 18 -8.73 -17.90 0.44
C ILE A 18 -7.73 -18.11 -0.70
N ASP A 19 -8.21 -18.64 -1.82
CA ASP A 19 -7.39 -18.82 -3.03
C ASP A 19 -7.00 -17.49 -3.66
N THR A 20 -5.83 -17.47 -4.30
CA THR A 20 -5.38 -16.35 -5.13
C THR A 20 -6.15 -16.32 -6.45
N MET A 21 -6.44 -15.12 -6.97
CA MET A 21 -7.22 -14.96 -8.22
C MET A 21 -6.34 -14.59 -9.42
N SER A 22 -5.16 -14.01 -9.17
CA SER A 22 -4.28 -13.47 -10.22
C SER A 22 -2.82 -13.47 -9.77
N SER A 23 -1.94 -13.19 -10.71
CA SER A 23 -0.52 -12.97 -10.45
C SER A 23 -0.19 -11.47 -10.55
N PRO A 24 0.85 -10.99 -9.83
CA PRO A 24 1.31 -9.61 -9.95
C PRO A 24 1.64 -9.25 -11.41
N VAL A 25 1.18 -8.09 -11.86
CA VAL A 25 1.35 -7.63 -13.25
C VAL A 25 2.82 -7.41 -13.63
N PHE A 26 3.68 -7.09 -12.66
CA PHE A 26 5.11 -6.84 -12.86
C PHE A 26 5.98 -7.98 -12.33
N LEU A 27 5.57 -9.23 -12.50
CA LEU A 27 6.29 -10.38 -11.97
C LEU A 27 7.73 -10.47 -12.50
N GLU A 28 7.95 -10.22 -13.80
CA GLU A 28 9.29 -10.19 -14.41
C GLU A 28 10.22 -9.17 -13.72
N LYS A 29 9.71 -7.98 -13.37
CA LYS A 29 10.48 -6.98 -12.62
C LYS A 29 10.74 -7.41 -11.18
N ALA A 30 9.82 -8.14 -10.56
CA ALA A 30 10.04 -8.73 -9.23
C ALA A 30 11.14 -9.81 -9.27
N GLU A 31 11.20 -10.62 -10.34
CA GLU A 31 12.29 -11.58 -10.60
C GLU A 31 13.65 -10.86 -10.78
N GLU A 32 13.68 -9.74 -11.50
CA GLU A 32 14.89 -8.92 -11.64
C GLU A 32 15.36 -8.39 -10.28
N ILE A 33 14.44 -7.88 -9.45
CA ILE A 33 14.75 -7.44 -8.08
C ILE A 33 15.27 -8.60 -7.23
N LEU A 34 14.63 -9.77 -7.31
CA LEU A 34 15.05 -10.97 -6.58
C LEU A 34 16.46 -11.37 -6.97
N GLY A 35 16.75 -11.47 -8.27
CA GLY A 35 18.08 -11.81 -8.78
C GLY A 35 19.15 -10.79 -8.33
N TRP A 36 18.80 -9.50 -8.34
CA TRP A 36 19.68 -8.45 -7.81
C TRP A 36 19.94 -8.63 -6.31
N MET A 37 18.92 -8.96 -5.50
CA MET A 37 19.09 -9.21 -4.07
C MET A 37 19.93 -10.45 -3.80
N GLN A 38 19.73 -11.54 -4.53
CA GLN A 38 20.48 -12.79 -4.40
C GLN A 38 21.97 -12.61 -4.71
N GLY A 39 22.31 -11.63 -5.55
CA GLY A 39 23.69 -11.24 -5.85
C GLY A 39 24.35 -10.34 -4.78
N ARG A 40 23.67 -10.01 -3.67
CA ARG A 40 24.23 -9.18 -2.59
C ARG A 40 24.80 -10.01 -1.46
N THR A 41 25.80 -9.45 -0.77
CA THR A 41 26.30 -10.02 0.48
C THR A 41 25.31 -9.80 1.62
N GLU A 42 25.41 -10.62 2.67
CA GLU A 42 24.57 -10.46 3.87
C GLU A 42 24.74 -9.09 4.53
N GLU A 43 25.95 -8.52 4.49
CA GLU A 43 26.22 -7.18 5.01
C GLU A 43 25.51 -6.08 4.20
N GLU A 44 25.49 -6.21 2.87
CA GLU A 44 24.77 -5.29 1.98
C GLU A 44 23.27 -5.39 2.21
N LEU A 45 22.71 -6.60 2.32
CA LEU A 45 21.28 -6.82 2.61
C LEU A 45 20.91 -6.29 3.99
N LYS A 46 21.75 -6.45 5.01
CA LYS A 46 21.51 -5.89 6.34
C LYS A 46 21.41 -4.35 6.31
N LYS A 47 22.31 -3.71 5.56
CA LYS A 47 22.29 -2.25 5.36
C LYS A 47 21.04 -1.79 4.57
N LEU A 48 20.65 -2.58 3.58
CA LEU A 48 19.47 -2.33 2.75
C LEU A 48 18.18 -2.37 3.56
N TRP A 49 17.99 -3.43 4.34
CA TRP A 49 16.77 -3.67 5.12
C TRP A 49 16.72 -2.92 6.46
N LYS A 50 17.85 -2.42 6.96
CA LYS A 50 17.97 -1.70 8.25
C LYS A 50 17.24 -2.42 9.38
N CYS A 51 17.51 -3.72 9.54
CA CYS A 51 16.84 -4.61 10.46
C CYS A 51 17.83 -5.28 11.43
N ASN A 52 17.30 -5.91 12.50
CA ASN A 52 18.09 -6.73 13.40
C ASN A 52 18.44 -8.10 12.78
N ASP A 53 19.36 -8.84 13.40
CA ASP A 53 19.90 -10.09 12.86
C ASP A 53 18.82 -11.17 12.66
N LYS A 54 17.84 -11.26 13.55
CA LYS A 54 16.73 -12.23 13.43
C LYS A 54 15.91 -11.97 12.16
N ILE A 55 15.52 -10.72 11.92
CA ILE A 55 14.78 -10.32 10.71
C ILE A 55 15.63 -10.50 9.46
N MET A 56 16.94 -10.23 9.56
CA MET A 56 17.89 -10.45 8.47
C MET A 56 17.94 -11.91 8.05
N THR A 57 18.19 -12.82 8.99
CA THR A 57 18.27 -14.27 8.73
C THR A 57 16.98 -14.79 8.08
N GLU A 58 15.82 -14.42 8.61
CA GLU A 58 14.52 -14.78 8.04
C GLU A 58 14.38 -14.32 6.58
N ASN A 59 14.76 -13.08 6.27
CA ASN A 59 14.61 -12.54 4.92
C ASN A 59 15.68 -13.04 3.95
N ILE A 60 16.89 -13.39 4.42
CA ILE A 60 17.89 -14.10 3.60
C ILE A 60 17.34 -15.46 3.17
N GLU A 61 16.72 -16.22 4.08
CA GLU A 61 16.12 -17.50 3.73
C GLU A 61 14.97 -17.32 2.74
N ARG A 62 14.10 -16.31 2.96
CA ARG A 62 13.03 -16.00 2.02
C ARG A 62 13.54 -15.75 0.60
N ILE A 63 14.55 -14.90 0.39
CA ILE A 63 15.06 -14.62 -0.96
C ILE A 63 15.79 -15.80 -1.59
N LYS A 64 16.38 -16.73 -0.77
CA LYS A 64 17.04 -17.94 -1.27
C LYS A 64 16.02 -18.98 -1.76
N THR A 65 14.88 -19.10 -1.07
CA THR A 65 13.85 -20.12 -1.32
C THR A 65 12.62 -19.58 -2.05
N MET A 66 12.59 -18.29 -2.40
CA MET A 66 11.42 -17.66 -3.01
C MET A 66 11.03 -18.35 -4.32
N ASN A 67 9.77 -18.78 -4.39
CA ASN A 67 9.14 -19.32 -5.58
C ASN A 67 7.85 -18.54 -5.86
N PHE A 68 7.73 -18.00 -7.06
CA PHE A 68 6.57 -17.20 -7.47
C PHE A 68 5.37 -18.04 -7.93
N GLN A 69 5.45 -19.37 -7.82
CA GLN A 69 4.40 -20.31 -8.24
C GLN A 69 3.85 -21.14 -7.10
N GLU A 70 4.47 -21.13 -5.91
CA GLU A 70 4.13 -21.97 -4.78
C GLU A 70 3.93 -21.17 -3.50
N GLN A 71 3.08 -21.66 -2.61
CA GLN A 71 2.79 -21.05 -1.31
C GLN A 71 2.38 -19.58 -1.40
N LEU A 72 1.58 -19.28 -2.44
CA LEU A 72 1.12 -17.91 -2.68
C LEU A 72 0.01 -17.56 -1.70
N THR A 73 0.07 -16.34 -1.19
CA THR A 73 -0.95 -15.74 -0.32
C THR A 73 -1.55 -14.53 -1.02
N PRO A 74 -2.89 -14.33 -1.01
CA PRO A 74 -3.48 -13.09 -1.50
C PRO A 74 -2.83 -11.86 -0.85
N ALA A 75 -2.43 -10.88 -1.64
CA ALA A 75 -1.66 -9.71 -1.18
C ALA A 75 -2.33 -9.02 0.02
N VAL A 76 -3.66 -8.86 0.00
CA VAL A 76 -4.40 -8.20 1.09
C VAL A 76 -4.34 -8.99 2.40
N LEU A 77 -4.16 -10.31 2.36
CA LEU A 77 -4.01 -11.18 3.53
C LEU A 77 -2.55 -11.39 3.94
N ALA A 78 -1.61 -11.22 3.00
CA ALA A 78 -0.18 -11.42 3.25
C ALA A 78 0.43 -10.32 4.13
N TYR A 79 -0.05 -9.09 4.03
CA TYR A 79 0.50 -7.98 4.80
C TYR A 79 -0.05 -7.92 6.23
N GLU A 80 0.87 -7.92 7.21
CA GLU A 80 0.58 -7.76 8.63
C GLU A 80 1.05 -6.40 9.12
N GLY A 81 0.17 -5.40 9.09
CA GLY A 81 0.46 -4.05 9.56
C GLY A 81 -0.80 -3.38 10.10
N ILE A 82 -0.64 -2.28 10.81
CA ILE A 82 -1.75 -1.58 11.47
C ILE A 82 -2.87 -1.25 10.46
N ALA A 83 -2.55 -0.79 9.26
CA ALA A 83 -3.58 -0.51 8.25
C ALA A 83 -4.36 -1.77 7.86
N TYR A 84 -3.69 -2.90 7.67
CA TYR A 84 -4.33 -4.17 7.32
C TYR A 84 -5.13 -4.77 8.48
N GLN A 85 -4.70 -4.56 9.73
CA GLN A 85 -5.48 -4.96 10.90
C GLN A 85 -6.81 -4.19 10.99
N TYR A 86 -6.80 -2.90 10.68
CA TYR A 86 -8.01 -2.06 10.69
C TYR A 86 -8.85 -2.23 9.42
N MET A 87 -8.25 -2.54 8.29
CA MET A 87 -9.00 -2.98 7.10
C MET A 87 -9.72 -4.30 7.35
N ALA A 88 -9.10 -5.18 8.17
CA ALA A 88 -9.63 -6.47 8.58
C ALA A 88 -10.14 -7.36 7.42
N PRO A 89 -9.33 -7.62 6.38
CA PRO A 89 -9.79 -8.35 5.20
C PRO A 89 -10.25 -9.79 5.49
N ALA A 90 -9.83 -10.37 6.61
CA ALA A 90 -10.25 -11.72 7.02
C ALA A 90 -11.75 -11.83 7.38
N VAL A 91 -12.44 -10.69 7.55
CA VAL A 91 -13.89 -10.66 7.83
C VAL A 91 -14.69 -10.00 6.70
N PHE A 92 -14.09 -9.84 5.53
CA PHE A 92 -14.78 -9.35 4.34
C PHE A 92 -15.76 -10.40 3.84
N GLU A 93 -16.91 -9.94 3.36
CA GLU A 93 -17.86 -10.73 2.58
C GLU A 93 -17.51 -10.66 1.08
N ASP A 94 -18.10 -11.51 0.25
CA ASP A 94 -17.80 -11.61 -1.17
C ASP A 94 -17.88 -10.24 -1.88
N GLY A 95 -18.92 -9.46 -1.63
CA GLY A 95 -19.08 -8.13 -2.22
C GLY A 95 -17.98 -7.13 -1.82
N HIS A 96 -17.40 -7.26 -0.62
CA HIS A 96 -16.29 -6.42 -0.18
C HIS A 96 -14.99 -6.83 -0.90
N PHE A 97 -14.78 -8.14 -1.14
CA PHE A 97 -13.63 -8.61 -1.94
C PHE A 97 -13.73 -8.14 -3.38
N ASP A 98 -14.91 -8.22 -4.00
CA ASP A 98 -15.14 -7.72 -5.35
C ASP A 98 -14.81 -6.22 -5.45
N TYR A 99 -15.30 -5.43 -4.48
CA TYR A 99 -15.02 -4.00 -4.43
C TYR A 99 -13.53 -3.70 -4.31
N VAL A 100 -12.82 -4.31 -3.34
CA VAL A 100 -11.39 -4.03 -3.17
C VAL A 100 -10.56 -4.56 -4.35
N GLN A 101 -10.94 -5.69 -4.96
CA GLN A 101 -10.26 -6.23 -6.14
C GLN A 101 -10.35 -5.26 -7.33
N GLU A 102 -11.50 -4.61 -7.52
CA GLU A 102 -11.67 -3.61 -8.55
C GLU A 102 -10.93 -2.32 -8.23
N HIS A 103 -11.05 -1.81 -7.02
CA HIS A 103 -10.66 -0.44 -6.67
C HIS A 103 -9.29 -0.32 -5.99
N LEU A 104 -8.89 -1.27 -5.13
CA LEU A 104 -7.67 -1.15 -4.34
C LEU A 104 -6.42 -1.57 -5.14
N ARG A 105 -5.37 -0.78 -5.02
CA ARG A 105 -4.02 -1.06 -5.52
C ARG A 105 -3.03 -0.89 -4.38
N ILE A 106 -2.35 -1.97 -4.02
CA ILE A 106 -1.33 -1.97 -2.97
C ILE A 106 0.01 -1.69 -3.66
N LEU A 107 0.63 -0.57 -3.32
CA LEU A 107 1.94 -0.21 -3.87
C LEU A 107 3.03 -1.04 -3.16
N SER A 108 3.95 -1.57 -3.92
CA SER A 108 5.03 -2.44 -3.43
C SER A 108 6.37 -2.04 -4.06
N ALA A 109 7.41 -1.99 -3.24
CA ALA A 109 8.76 -1.79 -3.73
C ALA A 109 9.29 -3.01 -4.51
N PHE A 110 8.77 -4.20 -4.20
CA PHE A 110 9.19 -5.47 -4.79
C PHE A 110 8.33 -5.90 -5.98
N TYR A 111 7.00 -5.82 -5.85
CA TYR A 111 6.05 -6.25 -6.89
C TYR A 111 5.47 -5.09 -7.72
N GLY A 112 5.78 -3.83 -7.38
CA GLY A 112 5.24 -2.64 -8.07
C GLY A 112 3.83 -2.28 -7.63
N VAL A 113 2.82 -2.76 -8.32
CA VAL A 113 1.40 -2.62 -7.99
C VAL A 113 0.79 -4.00 -7.85
N LEU A 114 0.02 -4.20 -6.79
CA LEU A 114 -0.70 -5.44 -6.51
C LEU A 114 -2.20 -5.16 -6.43
N LYS A 115 -2.99 -6.04 -7.02
CA LYS A 115 -4.41 -6.20 -6.69
C LYS A 115 -4.53 -7.01 -5.39
N PRO A 116 -5.61 -6.84 -4.62
CA PRO A 116 -5.78 -7.54 -3.34
C PRO A 116 -5.60 -9.06 -3.40
N MET A 117 -6.10 -9.68 -4.46
CA MET A 117 -6.08 -11.15 -4.61
C MET A 117 -4.92 -11.65 -5.48
N ASP A 118 -3.93 -10.82 -5.78
CA ASP A 118 -2.69 -11.27 -6.41
C ASP A 118 -1.92 -12.19 -5.46
N GLY A 119 -1.50 -13.34 -5.98
CA GLY A 119 -0.71 -14.31 -5.23
C GLY A 119 0.74 -13.83 -5.05
N ILE A 120 1.15 -13.63 -3.80
CA ILE A 120 2.50 -13.19 -3.49
C ILE A 120 3.17 -14.05 -2.41
N THR A 121 4.48 -14.01 -2.39
CA THR A 121 5.31 -14.58 -1.32
C THR A 121 5.87 -13.47 -0.42
N PRO A 122 6.12 -13.74 0.87
CA PRO A 122 6.69 -12.74 1.79
C PRO A 122 8.08 -12.27 1.34
N TYR A 123 8.29 -10.97 1.42
CA TYR A 123 9.56 -10.29 1.12
C TYR A 123 9.83 -9.16 2.12
N ARG A 124 11.03 -8.59 2.07
CA ARG A 124 11.41 -7.39 2.79
C ARG A 124 12.07 -6.40 1.85
N PHE A 125 11.34 -5.38 1.41
CA PHE A 125 11.88 -4.31 0.58
C PHE A 125 11.04 -3.04 0.73
N GLU A 126 11.67 -1.90 0.89
CA GLU A 126 11.02 -0.61 1.08
C GLU A 126 11.36 0.31 -0.11
N MET A 127 10.44 1.18 -0.52
CA MET A 127 10.62 2.02 -1.71
C MET A 127 11.80 2.99 -1.57
N GLN A 128 12.14 3.39 -0.34
CA GLN A 128 13.29 4.24 -0.03
C GLN A 128 14.60 3.46 0.15
N ALA A 129 14.62 2.15 -0.07
CA ALA A 129 15.85 1.38 0.01
C ALA A 129 16.85 1.89 -1.03
N LYS A 130 18.13 1.94 -0.62
CA LYS A 130 19.23 2.35 -1.50
C LYS A 130 19.61 1.20 -2.44
N ALA A 131 18.81 0.99 -3.45
CA ALA A 131 18.99 -0.06 -4.46
C ALA A 131 19.11 0.58 -5.85
N ALA A 132 20.18 0.28 -6.54
CA ALA A 132 20.39 0.57 -7.95
C ALA A 132 20.33 -0.76 -8.70
N ILE A 133 19.32 -0.93 -9.57
CA ILE A 133 19.02 -2.16 -10.28
C ILE A 133 19.05 -1.87 -11.78
N GLY A 134 19.82 -2.65 -12.54
CA GLY A 134 20.06 -2.32 -13.94
C GLY A 134 20.68 -0.93 -14.08
N ASP A 135 20.15 -0.13 -14.97
CA ASP A 135 20.59 1.26 -15.22
C ASP A 135 19.95 2.30 -14.27
N SER A 136 19.09 1.88 -13.34
CA SER A 136 18.41 2.78 -12.41
C SER A 136 19.30 3.20 -11.24
N THR A 137 19.10 4.42 -10.74
CA THR A 137 19.85 4.95 -9.59
C THR A 137 19.17 4.67 -8.24
N ASN A 138 17.88 4.35 -8.27
CA ASN A 138 17.05 4.04 -7.11
C ASN A 138 15.74 3.38 -7.55
N LEU A 139 14.92 2.92 -6.60
CA LEU A 139 13.68 2.23 -6.92
C LEU A 139 12.61 3.13 -7.58
N TYR A 140 12.60 4.43 -7.33
CA TYR A 140 11.67 5.34 -8.03
C TYR A 140 12.01 5.42 -9.52
N ASP A 141 13.30 5.40 -9.87
CA ASP A 141 13.75 5.37 -11.26
C ASP A 141 13.51 3.98 -11.89
N PHE A 142 13.73 2.90 -11.15
CA PHE A 142 13.49 1.53 -11.59
C PHE A 142 12.02 1.30 -11.98
N TRP A 143 11.12 1.77 -11.16
CA TRP A 143 9.68 1.65 -11.44
C TRP A 143 9.21 2.67 -12.49
N GLY A 144 9.82 3.84 -12.56
CA GLY A 144 9.46 4.88 -13.52
C GLY A 144 7.97 5.22 -13.45
N ASP A 145 7.33 5.38 -14.60
CA ASP A 145 5.89 5.64 -14.75
C ASP A 145 5.01 4.37 -14.78
N ASN A 146 5.61 3.18 -14.71
CA ASN A 146 4.87 1.92 -14.80
C ASN A 146 3.78 1.81 -13.72
N LEU A 147 4.08 2.26 -12.48
CA LEU A 147 3.12 2.17 -11.39
C LEU A 147 1.92 3.11 -11.62
N TYR A 148 2.16 4.31 -12.12
CA TYR A 148 1.09 5.25 -12.46
C TYR A 148 0.20 4.68 -13.57
N ARG A 149 0.79 4.14 -14.64
CA ARG A 149 0.06 3.55 -15.78
C ARG A 149 -0.81 2.38 -15.37
N GLU A 150 -0.37 1.58 -14.40
CA GLU A 150 -1.15 0.44 -13.89
C GLU A 150 -2.27 0.88 -12.92
N VAL A 151 -2.07 1.99 -12.21
CA VAL A 151 -3.07 2.51 -11.26
C VAL A 151 -4.17 3.29 -11.96
N ILE A 152 -3.82 4.11 -12.96
CA ILE A 152 -4.81 5.01 -13.59
C ILE A 152 -5.81 4.22 -14.45
N ASP A 153 -7.08 4.55 -14.36
CA ASP A 153 -8.15 4.00 -15.19
C ASP A 153 -8.92 5.10 -15.94
N ASP A 154 -9.96 4.73 -16.66
CA ASP A 154 -10.77 5.67 -17.47
C ASP A 154 -11.47 6.73 -16.61
N SER A 155 -11.69 6.48 -15.33
CA SER A 155 -12.26 7.46 -14.41
C SER A 155 -11.32 8.62 -14.11
N ARG A 156 -10.03 8.44 -14.29
CA ARG A 156 -8.97 9.40 -13.96
C ARG A 156 -8.98 9.86 -12.49
N ILE A 157 -9.56 9.06 -11.57
CA ILE A 157 -9.69 9.38 -10.14
C ILE A 157 -8.83 8.43 -9.32
N ILE A 158 -7.93 8.99 -8.50
CA ILE A 158 -7.07 8.25 -7.57
C ILE A 158 -7.27 8.79 -6.15
N ILE A 159 -7.67 7.92 -5.24
CA ILE A 159 -7.75 8.17 -3.79
C ILE A 159 -6.45 7.72 -3.15
N ASN A 160 -5.69 8.66 -2.61
CA ASN A 160 -4.42 8.36 -1.98
C ASN A 160 -4.57 8.12 -0.47
N LEU A 161 -4.47 6.85 -0.08
CA LEU A 161 -4.32 6.38 1.29
C LEU A 161 -2.89 5.87 1.57
N ALA A 162 -1.97 6.00 0.61
CA ALA A 162 -0.58 5.61 0.78
C ALA A 162 0.22 6.64 1.58
N SER A 163 1.34 6.20 2.12
CA SER A 163 2.32 7.11 2.72
C SER A 163 3.11 7.85 1.64
N LYS A 164 3.73 9.00 2.01
CA LYS A 164 4.52 9.81 1.08
C LYS A 164 5.67 9.03 0.41
N GLU A 165 6.20 8.01 1.07
CA GLU A 165 7.20 7.10 0.49
C GLU A 165 6.69 6.43 -0.79
N TYR A 166 5.45 5.94 -0.77
CA TYR A 166 4.85 5.21 -1.90
C TYR A 166 4.08 6.11 -2.85
N SER A 167 3.36 7.12 -2.35
CA SER A 167 2.56 8.01 -3.19
C SER A 167 3.40 8.79 -4.20
N LYS A 168 4.68 9.07 -3.89
CA LYS A 168 5.63 9.72 -4.81
C LYS A 168 5.80 8.99 -6.14
N CYS A 169 5.63 7.66 -6.16
CA CYS A 169 5.72 6.86 -7.37
C CYS A 169 4.60 7.19 -8.36
N ILE A 170 3.48 7.72 -7.87
CA ILE A 170 2.31 8.10 -8.65
C ILE A 170 2.32 9.62 -8.91
N GLU A 171 2.54 10.41 -7.87
CA GLU A 171 2.44 11.87 -7.90
C GLU A 171 3.30 12.52 -8.99
N LYS A 172 4.49 11.95 -9.25
CA LYS A 172 5.45 12.47 -10.25
C LYS A 172 4.90 12.43 -11.68
N TYR A 173 3.96 11.53 -11.96
CA TYR A 173 3.47 11.23 -13.30
C TYR A 173 2.03 11.68 -13.53
N LEU A 174 1.40 12.32 -12.53
CA LEU A 174 0.06 12.88 -12.66
C LEU A 174 -0.01 13.92 -13.78
N THR A 175 -1.13 13.91 -14.50
CA THR A 175 -1.45 14.88 -15.54
C THR A 175 -2.54 15.84 -15.06
N PRO A 176 -2.78 16.97 -15.77
CA PRO A 176 -3.88 17.89 -15.42
C PRO A 176 -5.27 17.25 -15.42
N ASP A 177 -5.46 16.16 -16.18
CA ASP A 177 -6.73 15.45 -16.28
C ASP A 177 -7.00 14.52 -15.10
N ASP A 178 -5.99 14.28 -14.23
CA ASP A 178 -6.12 13.39 -13.08
C ASP A 178 -6.72 14.12 -11.88
N ARG A 179 -7.77 13.55 -11.32
CA ARG A 179 -8.29 13.92 -10.02
C ARG A 179 -7.61 13.05 -8.95
N TYR A 180 -6.53 13.58 -8.40
CA TYR A 180 -5.77 12.92 -7.33
C TYR A 180 -6.13 13.54 -5.98
N ILE A 181 -6.75 12.75 -5.10
CA ILE A 181 -7.25 13.18 -3.79
C ILE A 181 -6.48 12.49 -2.68
N THR A 182 -5.72 13.24 -1.92
CA THR A 182 -5.03 12.74 -0.72
C THR A 182 -5.98 12.77 0.49
N ILE A 183 -6.11 11.67 1.19
CA ILE A 183 -6.87 11.60 2.43
C ILE A 183 -5.91 11.79 3.61
N SER A 184 -6.06 12.90 4.32
CA SER A 184 -5.20 13.30 5.44
C SER A 184 -5.94 13.11 6.77
N PHE A 185 -5.35 12.28 7.64
CA PHE A 185 -5.86 12.01 8.99
C PHE A 185 -5.01 12.75 10.02
N CYS A 186 -5.62 13.73 10.69
CA CYS A 186 -4.94 14.64 11.60
C CYS A 186 -5.61 14.68 12.99
N GLU A 187 -4.94 15.25 13.95
CA GLU A 187 -5.50 15.61 15.26
C GLU A 187 -4.93 16.93 15.75
N GLN A 188 -5.63 17.59 16.66
CA GLN A 188 -5.15 18.83 17.29
C GLN A 188 -4.05 18.54 18.31
N SER A 189 -2.94 19.24 18.18
CA SER A 189 -1.85 19.19 19.14
C SER A 189 -1.17 20.56 19.22
N GLY A 190 -1.20 21.19 20.38
CA GLY A 190 -0.58 22.50 20.60
C GLY A 190 -1.08 23.61 19.66
N GLY A 191 -2.37 23.60 19.30
CA GLY A 191 -2.99 24.57 18.39
C GLY A 191 -2.68 24.35 16.89
N ARG A 192 -2.10 23.20 16.53
CA ARG A 192 -1.81 22.81 15.14
C ARG A 192 -2.38 21.45 14.82
N LEU A 193 -2.78 21.24 13.57
CA LEU A 193 -3.11 19.92 13.05
C LEU A 193 -1.83 19.14 12.74
N ILE A 194 -1.71 17.96 13.34
CA ILE A 194 -0.58 17.05 13.10
C ILE A 194 -1.08 15.65 12.73
N THR A 195 -0.33 14.96 11.89
CA THR A 195 -0.56 13.55 11.59
C THR A 195 0.25 12.68 12.53
N LYS A 196 -0.42 11.88 13.37
CA LYS A 196 0.25 10.84 14.16
C LYS A 196 0.28 9.53 13.37
N GLY A 197 1.47 9.05 13.06
CA GLY A 197 1.69 7.93 12.14
C GLY A 197 0.90 6.67 12.45
N THR A 198 0.76 6.29 13.72
CA THR A 198 -0.01 5.11 14.13
C THR A 198 -1.50 5.30 13.85
N TYR A 199 -2.08 6.41 14.28
CA TYR A 199 -3.51 6.69 14.07
C TYR A 199 -3.85 6.89 12.59
N ALA A 200 -2.97 7.52 11.83
CA ALA A 200 -3.16 7.65 10.38
C ALA A 200 -3.14 6.28 9.67
N LYS A 201 -2.31 5.32 10.12
CA LYS A 201 -2.33 3.95 9.57
C LYS A 201 -3.63 3.22 9.91
N MET A 202 -4.12 3.35 11.15
CA MET A 202 -5.41 2.81 11.58
C MET A 202 -6.53 3.33 10.67
N ALA A 203 -6.61 4.66 10.55
CA ALA A 203 -7.65 5.32 9.77
C ALA A 203 -7.60 5.00 8.27
N ARG A 204 -6.41 4.84 7.69
CA ARG A 204 -6.26 4.44 6.28
C ARG A 204 -6.82 3.04 6.01
N GLY A 205 -6.55 2.09 6.90
CA GLY A 205 -7.13 0.75 6.79
C GLY A 205 -8.63 0.76 6.97
N GLU A 206 -9.11 1.45 8.00
CA GLU A 206 -10.54 1.61 8.28
C GLU A 206 -11.28 2.31 7.14
N MET A 207 -10.65 3.30 6.49
CA MET A 207 -11.22 3.98 5.31
C MET A 207 -11.39 3.02 4.13
N VAL A 208 -10.41 2.15 3.85
CA VAL A 208 -10.57 1.13 2.79
C VAL A 208 -11.74 0.21 3.11
N ARG A 209 -11.86 -0.24 4.37
CA ARG A 209 -12.97 -1.07 4.84
C ARG A 209 -14.30 -0.34 4.68
N TYR A 210 -14.41 0.89 5.16
CA TYR A 210 -15.60 1.73 5.03
C TYR A 210 -16.03 1.89 3.57
N MET A 211 -15.07 2.16 2.67
CA MET A 211 -15.36 2.29 1.25
C MET A 211 -15.87 0.98 0.64
N ALA A 212 -15.33 -0.16 1.06
CA ALA A 212 -15.79 -1.47 0.60
C ALA A 212 -17.18 -1.83 1.16
N GLU A 213 -17.44 -1.62 2.45
CA GLU A 213 -18.72 -1.90 3.09
C GLU A 213 -19.87 -1.04 2.53
N ASN A 214 -19.57 0.17 2.07
CA ASN A 214 -20.55 1.11 1.52
C ASN A 214 -20.52 1.19 -0.02
N HIS A 215 -19.70 0.37 -0.70
CA HIS A 215 -19.55 0.36 -2.16
C HIS A 215 -19.36 1.77 -2.76
N ILE A 216 -18.44 2.56 -2.19
CA ILE A 216 -18.22 3.96 -2.53
C ILE A 216 -17.61 4.11 -3.94
N GLU A 217 -18.39 4.66 -4.86
CA GLU A 217 -17.96 4.95 -6.24
C GLU A 217 -17.69 6.44 -6.48
N ASN A 218 -18.34 7.30 -5.71
CA ASN A 218 -18.14 8.75 -5.80
C ASN A 218 -17.20 9.21 -4.68
N PRO A 219 -16.07 9.90 -5.01
CA PRO A 219 -15.16 10.43 -4.00
C PRO A 219 -15.80 11.32 -2.94
N ASP A 220 -16.89 12.00 -3.27
CA ASP A 220 -17.56 12.90 -2.32
C ASP A 220 -18.25 12.14 -1.18
N ASP A 221 -18.64 10.88 -1.39
CA ASP A 221 -19.25 10.04 -0.35
C ASP A 221 -18.23 9.61 0.72
N ILE A 222 -16.91 9.71 0.43
CA ILE A 222 -15.84 9.49 1.41
C ILE A 222 -15.95 10.49 2.58
N LYS A 223 -16.51 11.68 2.34
CA LYS A 223 -16.65 12.75 3.34
C LYS A 223 -17.56 12.37 4.51
N GLU A 224 -18.44 11.39 4.33
CA GLU A 224 -19.32 10.86 5.38
C GLU A 224 -18.61 9.92 6.37
N PHE A 225 -17.35 9.59 6.14
CA PHE A 225 -16.55 8.73 7.05
C PHE A 225 -16.44 9.38 8.45
N ASP A 226 -16.92 8.68 9.48
CA ASP A 226 -16.91 9.13 10.88
C ASP A 226 -16.31 8.13 11.88
N HIS A 227 -15.61 7.09 11.37
CA HIS A 227 -15.04 6.02 12.19
C HIS A 227 -13.81 6.50 12.98
N LEU A 228 -13.47 5.80 14.04
CA LEU A 228 -12.32 6.07 14.92
C LEU A 228 -12.29 7.50 15.53
N GLY A 229 -13.45 8.18 15.54
CA GLY A 229 -13.60 9.54 16.01
C GLY A 229 -13.09 10.62 15.04
N TYR A 230 -12.83 10.27 13.80
CA TYR A 230 -12.53 11.24 12.73
C TYR A 230 -13.80 11.88 12.20
N VAL A 231 -13.71 13.14 11.80
CA VAL A 231 -14.76 13.87 11.08
C VAL A 231 -14.13 14.67 9.95
N PHE A 232 -14.81 14.74 8.83
CA PHE A 232 -14.40 15.56 7.69
C PHE A 232 -14.40 17.04 8.05
N ARG A 233 -13.41 17.78 7.57
CA ARG A 233 -13.22 19.22 7.80
C ARG A 233 -13.33 19.96 6.48
N ASP A 234 -14.53 20.33 6.12
CA ASP A 234 -14.83 21.07 4.87
C ASP A 234 -14.11 22.43 4.81
N ASP A 235 -14.02 23.11 5.96
CA ASP A 235 -13.40 24.43 6.09
C ASP A 235 -11.89 24.52 5.77
N ILE A 236 -11.20 23.38 5.77
CA ILE A 236 -9.75 23.30 5.50
C ILE A 236 -9.38 22.26 4.45
N SER A 237 -10.36 21.57 3.88
CA SER A 237 -10.18 20.63 2.78
C SER A 237 -10.20 21.34 1.43
N SER A 238 -9.77 20.62 0.40
CA SER A 238 -9.81 21.07 -1.00
C SER A 238 -10.19 19.93 -1.93
N ASP A 239 -10.36 20.21 -3.22
CA ASP A 239 -10.66 19.19 -4.25
C ASP A 239 -9.52 18.14 -4.41
N ARG A 240 -8.33 18.42 -3.86
CA ARG A 240 -7.15 17.55 -3.94
C ARG A 240 -6.70 16.98 -2.59
N GLU A 241 -7.28 17.44 -1.49
CA GLU A 241 -6.96 16.95 -0.16
C GLU A 241 -8.20 16.98 0.74
N TYR A 242 -8.65 15.82 1.19
CA TYR A 242 -9.71 15.67 2.19
C TYR A 242 -9.09 15.48 3.56
N ILE A 243 -9.35 16.42 4.47
CA ILE A 243 -8.81 16.45 5.81
C ILE A 243 -9.85 15.92 6.79
N PHE A 244 -9.45 14.86 7.51
CA PHE A 244 -10.23 14.30 8.60
C PHE A 244 -9.54 14.61 9.93
N GLU A 245 -10.25 15.30 10.81
CA GLU A 245 -9.75 15.64 12.14
C GLU A 245 -10.31 14.70 13.19
N ARG A 246 -9.42 14.07 13.96
CA ARG A 246 -9.82 13.22 15.07
C ARG A 246 -10.27 14.07 16.25
N LYS A 247 -11.51 13.87 16.70
CA LYS A 247 -12.00 14.44 17.95
C LYS A 247 -11.32 13.72 19.12
N THR A 248 -10.52 14.44 19.88
CA THR A 248 -9.98 13.93 21.13
C THR A 248 -11.11 13.89 22.15
N VAL A 249 -11.54 12.70 22.57
CA VAL A 249 -12.41 12.58 23.74
C VAL A 249 -11.59 13.07 24.93
N LYS A 250 -12.02 14.15 25.57
CA LYS A 250 -11.43 14.65 26.81
C LYS A 250 -11.73 13.71 27.96
#